data_9a76ff2a56418c9ddcc6d6f458d7de1a
#
_entry.id   9a76ff2a56418c9ddcc6d6f458d7de1a
#
_cell.length_a   1.000
_cell.length_b   1.000
_cell.length_c   1.000
_cell.angle_alpha   90.00
_cell.angle_beta   90.00
_cell.angle_gamma   90.00
#
_symmetry.space_group_name_H-M   'P 1'
#
loop_
_entity.id
_entity.type
_entity.pdbx_description
1 polymer ?
#
loop_
_entity_poly.entity_id
_entity_poly.type
_entity_poly.pdbx_seq_one_letter_code
_entity_poly.pdbx_strand_id
1 'polypeptide(L)'
;MFLGTVITPSGERKVFAVGVPGDRAVDLGRVEVNIGALLGIGGEVEVEAASEEDLKAYPQLVKGYIGPGLSLDAPLFGAHTEDEDAVASATGIPFFVDPRVVRGTRWVTGANEEGKHVANLVFGRDFTADGVIEACEVREGDPAPDGSGELVAARGIEMGHIFALGRKYAEALGLKVLDQNGKLQ
;
A
#
# COMPACT_ATOMS: atom_id res chain seq x y z
N MET A 1 -0.82 11.12 2.30
CA MET A 1 -1.05 9.84 3.00
C MET A 1 -2.26 9.16 2.38
N PHE A 2 -2.16 7.92 1.99
CA PHE A 2 -3.25 7.07 1.52
C PHE A 2 -3.58 6.04 2.61
N LEU A 3 -4.86 5.82 2.86
CA LEU A 3 -5.36 4.74 3.70
C LEU A 3 -6.09 3.74 2.82
N GLY A 4 -5.66 2.50 2.90
CA GLY A 4 -6.26 1.38 2.18
C GLY A 4 -6.72 0.29 3.12
N THR A 5 -7.53 -0.61 2.59
CA THR A 5 -7.97 -1.83 3.26
C THR A 5 -7.57 -3.03 2.42
N VAL A 6 -6.89 -3.98 3.03
CA VAL A 6 -6.64 -5.30 2.47
C VAL A 6 -7.77 -6.22 2.88
N ILE A 7 -8.34 -6.92 1.90
CA ILE A 7 -9.32 -7.98 2.12
C ILE A 7 -8.60 -9.31 1.93
N THR A 8 -8.55 -10.09 3.00
CA THR A 8 -7.88 -11.41 2.98
C THR A 8 -8.73 -12.46 2.28
N PRO A 9 -8.18 -13.60 1.87
CA PRO A 9 -8.96 -14.71 1.30
C PRO A 9 -10.08 -15.24 2.22
N SER A 10 -9.97 -15.00 3.52
CA SER A 10 -11.03 -15.33 4.51
C SER A 10 -12.10 -14.25 4.65
N GLY A 11 -11.97 -13.12 3.94
CA GLY A 11 -12.87 -11.97 4.04
C GLY A 11 -12.56 -11.01 5.20
N GLU A 12 -11.47 -11.22 5.95
CA GLU A 12 -11.02 -10.29 6.99
C GLU A 12 -10.52 -9.00 6.35
N ARG A 13 -10.88 -7.86 6.94
CA ARG A 13 -10.49 -6.52 6.49
C ARG A 13 -9.42 -5.95 7.41
N LYS A 14 -8.30 -5.51 6.82
CA LYS A 14 -7.17 -4.91 7.56
C LYS A 14 -6.80 -3.57 6.96
N VAL A 15 -6.89 -2.51 7.76
CA VAL A 15 -6.48 -1.16 7.34
C VAL A 15 -4.96 -1.06 7.34
N PHE A 16 -4.42 -0.38 6.33
CA PHE A 16 -3.02 -0.02 6.23
C PHE A 16 -2.87 1.42 5.71
N ALA A 17 -1.71 1.99 5.90
CA ALA A 17 -1.38 3.32 5.41
C ALA A 17 -0.17 3.30 4.48
N VAL A 18 -0.17 4.15 3.44
CA VAL A 18 0.97 4.34 2.55
C VAL A 18 1.29 5.81 2.39
N GLY A 19 2.54 6.18 2.68
CA GLY A 19 3.09 7.48 2.37
C GLY A 19 3.53 7.54 0.90
N VAL A 20 2.91 8.43 0.14
CA VAL A 20 3.24 8.66 -1.28
C VAL A 20 3.52 10.15 -1.52
N PRO A 21 4.31 10.52 -2.55
CA PRO A 21 4.44 11.92 -2.97
C PRO A 21 3.08 12.54 -3.27
N GLY A 22 2.89 13.79 -2.89
CA GLY A 22 1.60 14.47 -3.03
C GLY A 22 1.17 14.75 -4.47
N ASP A 23 2.09 14.65 -5.41
CA ASP A 23 1.86 14.77 -6.85
C ASP A 23 1.55 13.44 -7.55
N ARG A 24 1.49 12.33 -6.81
CA ARG A 24 1.25 10.97 -7.34
C ARG A 24 -0.06 10.40 -6.84
N ALA A 25 -0.76 9.69 -7.71
CA ALA A 25 -1.86 8.81 -7.32
C ALA A 25 -1.32 7.44 -6.89
N VAL A 26 -2.09 6.75 -6.05
CA VAL A 26 -1.82 5.36 -5.68
C VAL A 26 -2.38 4.44 -6.76
N ASP A 27 -1.55 3.52 -7.23
CA ASP A 27 -1.94 2.41 -8.10
C ASP A 27 -2.27 1.19 -7.22
N LEU A 28 -3.55 0.92 -7.03
CA LEU A 28 -4.02 -0.16 -6.17
C LEU A 28 -3.53 -1.53 -6.65
N GLY A 29 -3.45 -1.75 -7.97
CA GLY A 29 -2.96 -3.02 -8.51
C GLY A 29 -1.48 -3.26 -8.17
N ARG A 30 -0.66 -2.21 -8.15
CA ARG A 30 0.74 -2.32 -7.68
C ARG A 30 0.85 -2.61 -6.19
N VAL A 31 0.00 -1.98 -5.40
CA VAL A 31 -0.06 -2.24 -3.94
C VAL A 31 -0.48 -3.69 -3.69
N GLU A 32 -1.53 -4.16 -4.37
CA GLU A 32 -2.11 -5.50 -4.21
C GLU A 32 -1.08 -6.63 -4.41
N VAL A 33 -0.21 -6.48 -5.41
CA VAL A 33 0.84 -7.49 -5.70
C VAL A 33 1.80 -7.71 -4.51
N ASN A 34 2.05 -6.69 -3.71
CA ASN A 34 3.12 -6.73 -2.69
C ASN A 34 2.61 -6.72 -1.25
N ILE A 35 1.45 -6.12 -1.01
CA ILE A 35 0.97 -5.83 0.35
C ILE A 35 0.68 -7.09 1.16
N GLY A 36 0.17 -8.14 0.52
CA GLY A 36 -0.10 -9.42 1.18
C GLY A 36 1.15 -10.01 1.82
N ALA A 37 2.26 -10.04 1.09
CA ALA A 37 3.55 -10.52 1.60
C ALA A 37 4.08 -9.67 2.75
N LEU A 38 3.98 -8.34 2.64
CA LEU A 38 4.42 -7.41 3.69
C LEU A 38 3.61 -7.55 4.97
N LEU A 39 2.34 -7.87 4.88
CA LEU A 39 1.45 -8.12 6.02
C LEU A 39 1.46 -9.59 6.51
N GLY A 40 2.25 -10.47 5.89
CA GLY A 40 2.28 -11.89 6.23
C GLY A 40 0.98 -12.64 5.90
N ILE A 41 0.19 -12.14 4.94
CA ILE A 41 -1.06 -12.76 4.51
C ILE A 41 -0.76 -13.72 3.37
N GLY A 42 -1.14 -14.99 3.53
CA GLY A 42 -1.04 -15.99 2.46
C GLY A 42 -2.22 -15.91 1.49
N GLY A 43 -1.95 -16.22 0.21
CA GLY A 43 -2.96 -16.22 -0.85
C GLY A 43 -3.13 -14.85 -1.52
N GLU A 44 -4.06 -14.80 -2.48
CA GLU A 44 -4.40 -13.56 -3.17
C GLU A 44 -5.21 -12.64 -2.22
N VAL A 45 -4.86 -11.37 -2.22
CA VAL A 45 -5.56 -10.35 -1.46
C VAL A 45 -6.20 -9.35 -2.43
N GLU A 46 -7.25 -8.69 -2.01
CA GLU A 46 -7.86 -7.57 -2.72
C GLU A 46 -7.56 -6.28 -1.96
N VAL A 47 -7.33 -5.18 -2.67
CA VAL A 47 -7.01 -3.88 -2.09
C VAL A 47 -7.99 -2.83 -2.55
N GLU A 48 -8.53 -2.07 -1.62
CA GLU A 48 -9.37 -0.92 -1.90
C GLU A 48 -9.02 0.29 -1.03
N ALA A 49 -9.55 1.46 -1.35
CA ALA A 49 -9.44 2.60 -0.45
C ALA A 49 -10.24 2.34 0.82
N ALA A 50 -9.68 2.67 1.97
CA ALA A 50 -10.36 2.47 3.25
C ALA A 50 -11.68 3.25 3.29
N SER A 51 -12.75 2.55 3.62
CA SER A 51 -14.09 3.12 3.76
C SER A 51 -14.24 3.88 5.08
N GLU A 52 -15.30 4.68 5.20
CA GLU A 52 -15.61 5.33 6.48
C GLU A 52 -15.91 4.32 7.60
N GLU A 53 -16.45 3.14 7.26
CA GLU A 53 -16.68 2.06 8.21
C GLU A 53 -15.35 1.48 8.73
N ASP A 54 -14.39 1.23 7.84
CA ASP A 54 -13.05 0.75 8.22
C ASP A 54 -12.36 1.73 9.17
N LEU A 55 -12.57 3.03 8.98
CA LEU A 55 -11.92 4.08 9.77
C LEU A 55 -12.60 4.38 11.11
N LYS A 56 -13.82 3.89 11.35
CA LYS A 56 -14.52 4.06 12.65
C LYS A 56 -13.74 3.48 13.83
N ALA A 57 -12.94 2.45 13.60
CA ALA A 57 -12.08 1.85 14.62
C ALA A 57 -10.89 2.76 15.03
N TYR A 58 -10.65 3.83 14.28
CA TYR A 58 -9.49 4.71 14.44
C TYR A 58 -9.91 6.18 14.62
N PRO A 59 -10.65 6.53 15.70
CA PRO A 59 -11.19 7.86 15.90
C PRO A 59 -10.12 8.96 16.06
N GLN A 60 -8.88 8.58 16.35
CA GLN A 60 -7.72 9.47 16.46
C GLN A 60 -7.20 9.97 15.10
N LEU A 61 -7.65 9.38 13.98
CA LEU A 61 -7.26 9.83 12.65
C LEU A 61 -8.06 11.07 12.25
N VAL A 62 -7.37 12.17 11.99
CA VAL A 62 -8.00 13.42 11.54
C VAL A 62 -7.99 13.45 10.01
N LYS A 63 -9.15 13.21 9.40
CA LYS A 63 -9.32 13.19 7.94
C LYS A 63 -8.80 14.50 7.31
N GLY A 64 -7.90 14.38 6.34
CA GLY A 64 -7.23 15.51 5.69
C GLY A 64 -5.92 15.95 6.33
N TYR A 65 -5.65 15.51 7.57
CA TYR A 65 -4.45 15.90 8.33
C TYR A 65 -3.62 14.73 8.82
N ILE A 66 -3.80 13.55 8.22
CA ILE A 66 -3.08 12.33 8.61
C ILE A 66 -1.62 12.43 8.15
N GLY A 67 -0.69 12.24 9.08
CA GLY A 67 0.75 12.23 8.87
C GLY A 67 1.39 10.88 9.21
N PRO A 68 2.73 10.76 9.11
CA PRO A 68 3.46 9.57 9.50
C PRO A 68 3.39 9.32 11.01
N GLY A 69 3.84 8.15 11.44
CA GLY A 69 3.79 7.72 12.83
C GLY A 69 2.57 6.86 13.15
N LEU A 70 2.01 6.18 12.14
CA LEU A 70 0.90 5.24 12.30
C LEU A 70 1.34 3.83 12.68
N SER A 71 2.65 3.53 12.64
CA SER A 71 3.15 2.18 12.92
C SER A 71 2.88 1.74 14.36
N LEU A 72 2.84 0.42 14.56
CA LEU A 72 2.50 -0.23 15.83
C LEU A 72 3.37 0.22 17.02
N ASP A 73 4.63 0.57 16.75
CA ASP A 73 5.65 0.84 17.77
C ASP A 73 6.06 2.32 17.87
N ALA A 74 5.49 3.20 17.04
CA ALA A 74 5.83 4.61 17.04
C ALA A 74 4.66 5.48 17.53
N PRO A 75 4.92 6.50 18.37
CA PRO A 75 3.90 7.48 18.73
C PRO A 75 3.46 8.22 17.47
N LEU A 76 2.19 8.61 17.42
CA LEU A 76 1.68 9.48 16.35
C LEU A 76 2.57 10.73 16.26
N PHE A 77 3.13 10.97 15.07
CA PHE A 77 3.99 12.12 14.85
C PHE A 77 3.19 13.42 15.05
N GLY A 78 3.65 14.31 15.94
CA GLY A 78 3.00 15.57 16.24
C GLY A 78 2.25 15.64 17.57
N ALA A 79 2.14 14.55 18.31
CA ALA A 79 1.68 14.59 19.72
C ALA A 79 2.78 15.16 20.63
N HIS A 80 3.16 16.42 20.45
CA HIS A 80 3.80 17.21 21.48
C HIS A 80 2.69 17.71 22.42
N THR A 81 2.21 16.85 23.27
CA THR A 81 1.47 17.27 24.45
C THR A 81 2.49 17.49 25.56
N GLU A 82 2.39 18.60 26.28
CA GLU A 82 3.19 18.86 27.49
C GLU A 82 2.88 17.84 28.60
N ASP A 83 1.89 16.98 28.41
CA ASP A 83 1.56 15.83 29.25
C ASP A 83 2.34 14.61 28.81
N GLU A 84 3.38 14.25 29.53
CA GLU A 84 4.16 13.02 29.33
C GLU A 84 3.31 11.73 29.45
N ASP A 85 2.11 11.81 30.04
CA ASP A 85 1.17 10.71 30.18
C ASP A 85 0.20 10.53 28.97
N ALA A 86 0.13 11.52 28.09
CA ALA A 86 -0.64 11.42 26.85
C ALA A 86 0.21 10.81 25.73
N VAL A 87 0.71 9.61 25.93
CA VAL A 87 1.22 8.79 24.84
C VAL A 87 0.03 8.52 23.91
N ALA A 88 -0.04 9.24 22.80
CA ALA A 88 -1.00 8.92 21.75
C ALA A 88 -0.81 7.45 21.44
N SER A 89 -1.80 6.64 21.76
CA SER A 89 -1.76 5.20 21.54
C SER A 89 -1.45 4.94 20.08
N ALA A 90 -0.46 4.11 19.80
CA ALA A 90 -0.17 3.64 18.45
C ALA A 90 -1.49 3.18 17.83
N THR A 91 -1.75 3.58 16.58
CA THR A 91 -3.02 3.23 15.92
C THR A 91 -3.13 1.74 15.63
N GLY A 92 -2.02 1.03 15.63
CA GLY A 92 -1.95 -0.36 15.19
C GLY A 92 -2.12 -0.52 13.67
N ILE A 93 -2.12 0.59 12.91
CA ILE A 93 -2.20 0.55 11.45
C ILE A 93 -0.79 0.38 10.88
N PRO A 94 -0.51 -0.70 10.14
CA PRO A 94 0.75 -0.85 9.42
C PRO A 94 0.97 0.32 8.46
N PHE A 95 2.17 0.91 8.52
CA PHE A 95 2.52 2.08 7.73
C PHE A 95 3.68 1.77 6.78
N PHE A 96 3.45 1.95 5.51
CA PHE A 96 4.42 1.76 4.43
C PHE A 96 4.73 3.08 3.74
N VAL A 97 5.83 3.11 2.99
CA VAL A 97 6.17 4.27 2.16
C VAL A 97 6.58 3.84 0.75
N ASP A 98 6.24 4.68 -0.22
CA ASP A 98 6.76 4.49 -1.58
C ASP A 98 8.28 4.77 -1.62
N PRO A 99 9.08 4.06 -2.46
CA PRO A 99 10.52 4.28 -2.59
C PRO A 99 10.91 5.74 -2.88
N ARG A 100 10.02 6.52 -3.50
CA ARG A 100 10.25 7.94 -3.76
C ARG A 100 10.28 8.77 -2.49
N VAL A 101 9.58 8.34 -1.44
CA VAL A 101 9.59 8.99 -0.12
C VAL A 101 10.92 8.74 0.61
N VAL A 102 11.53 7.58 0.41
CA VAL A 102 12.76 7.14 1.12
C VAL A 102 14.01 7.92 0.67
N ARG A 103 13.99 8.56 -0.49
CA ARG A 103 15.18 9.17 -1.13
C ARG A 103 15.77 10.40 -0.44
N GLY A 104 15.45 10.67 0.83
CA GLY A 104 16.04 11.76 1.61
C GLY A 104 15.52 13.15 1.25
N THR A 105 14.42 13.25 0.53
CA THR A 105 13.72 14.50 0.23
C THR A 105 12.98 15.03 1.46
N ARG A 106 12.64 16.31 1.43
CA ARG A 106 11.89 16.96 2.52
C ARG A 106 10.41 17.00 2.18
N TRP A 107 9.59 16.55 3.12
CA TRP A 107 8.15 16.41 2.93
C TRP A 107 7.36 17.37 3.79
N VAL A 108 6.16 17.70 3.30
CA VAL A 108 5.08 18.33 4.04
C VAL A 108 3.93 17.34 4.10
N THR A 109 3.36 17.13 5.28
CA THR A 109 2.25 16.19 5.49
C THR A 109 1.35 16.66 6.62
N GLY A 110 0.24 15.97 6.87
CA GLY A 110 -0.59 16.22 8.03
C GLY A 110 0.17 16.04 9.35
N ALA A 111 -0.24 16.76 10.36
CA ALA A 111 0.32 16.69 11.73
C ALA A 111 -0.52 15.82 12.68
N ASN A 112 -1.47 15.04 12.15
CA ASN A 112 -2.48 14.31 12.92
C ASN A 112 -3.33 15.21 13.86
N GLU A 113 -3.41 16.49 13.53
CA GLU A 113 -4.20 17.48 14.24
C GLU A 113 -4.91 18.38 13.23
N GLU A 114 -6.18 18.72 13.51
CA GLU A 114 -7.00 19.54 12.61
C GLU A 114 -6.36 20.92 12.34
N GLY A 115 -6.33 21.30 11.07
CA GLY A 115 -5.76 22.55 10.61
C GLY A 115 -4.25 22.62 10.61
N LYS A 116 -3.53 21.55 11.00
CA LYS A 116 -2.07 21.56 11.12
C LYS A 116 -1.37 20.63 10.15
N HIS A 117 -0.21 21.09 9.68
CA HIS A 117 0.72 20.34 8.86
C HIS A 117 2.13 20.42 9.46
N VAL A 118 2.92 19.38 9.24
CA VAL A 118 4.35 19.34 9.57
C VAL A 118 5.13 19.48 8.26
N ALA A 119 6.13 20.35 8.30
CA ALA A 119 7.03 20.58 7.18
C ALA A 119 8.45 20.11 7.50
N ASN A 120 9.25 19.93 6.44
CA ASN A 120 10.67 19.58 6.53
C ASN A 120 10.92 18.16 7.10
N LEU A 121 9.97 17.24 6.97
CA LEU A 121 10.15 15.85 7.37
C LEU A 121 11.05 15.09 6.41
N VAL A 122 11.96 14.29 6.95
CA VAL A 122 12.87 13.43 6.20
C VAL A 122 12.73 11.99 6.72
N PHE A 123 12.49 11.06 5.80
CA PHE A 123 12.46 9.64 6.14
C PHE A 123 13.80 9.18 6.74
N GLY A 124 13.73 8.36 7.77
CA GLY A 124 14.91 7.86 8.49
C GLY A 124 15.52 8.82 9.49
N ARG A 125 15.17 10.12 9.43
CA ARG A 125 15.55 11.12 10.44
C ARG A 125 14.40 11.42 11.39
N ASP A 126 13.21 11.70 10.87
CA ASP A 126 12.06 12.20 11.64
C ASP A 126 10.95 11.17 11.76
N PHE A 127 10.88 10.22 10.86
CA PHE A 127 9.91 9.13 10.89
C PHE A 127 10.46 7.89 10.18
N THR A 128 9.89 6.74 10.51
CA THR A 128 10.16 5.44 9.90
C THR A 128 8.85 4.83 9.39
N ALA A 129 8.94 3.69 8.73
CA ALA A 129 7.82 2.91 8.27
C ALA A 129 8.07 1.42 8.51
N ASP A 130 7.02 0.61 8.51
CA ASP A 130 7.10 -0.84 8.67
C ASP A 130 7.68 -1.53 7.42
N GLY A 131 7.70 -0.82 6.29
CA GLY A 131 8.30 -1.30 5.05
C GLY A 131 8.18 -0.31 3.90
N VAL A 132 8.78 -0.69 2.78
CA VAL A 132 8.75 0.07 1.52
C VAL A 132 7.96 -0.71 0.49
N ILE A 133 7.04 -0.05 -0.20
CA ILE A 133 6.17 -0.65 -1.19
C ILE A 133 6.04 0.25 -2.43
N GLU A 134 6.20 -0.33 -3.61
CA GLU A 134 5.89 0.36 -4.87
C GLU A 134 4.38 0.61 -4.95
N ALA A 135 3.96 1.83 -4.67
CA ALA A 135 2.56 2.20 -4.54
C ALA A 135 2.08 3.24 -5.55
N CYS A 136 3.00 4.02 -6.12
CA CYS A 136 2.62 5.11 -7.01
C CYS A 136 2.41 4.64 -8.44
N GLU A 137 1.50 5.33 -9.16
CA GLU A 137 1.43 5.24 -10.62
C GLU A 137 2.79 5.58 -11.25
N VAL A 138 3.08 4.90 -12.36
CA VAL A 138 4.27 5.14 -13.16
C VAL A 138 4.01 6.32 -14.10
N ARG A 139 5.01 7.19 -14.27
CA ARG A 139 4.95 8.34 -15.18
C ARG A 139 6.17 8.39 -16.09
N GLU A 140 6.00 9.08 -17.19
CA GLU A 140 7.11 9.46 -18.07
C GLU A 140 8.19 10.20 -17.28
N GLY A 141 9.46 9.85 -17.51
CA GLY A 141 10.60 10.35 -16.75
C GLY A 141 10.91 9.60 -15.46
N ASP A 142 10.08 8.64 -15.04
CA ASP A 142 10.44 7.76 -13.92
C ASP A 142 11.61 6.85 -14.32
N PRO A 143 12.52 6.52 -13.38
CA PRO A 143 13.60 5.60 -13.68
C PRO A 143 13.06 4.18 -13.95
N ALA A 144 13.59 3.55 -15.00
CA ALA A 144 13.29 2.15 -15.28
C ALA A 144 13.81 1.25 -14.15
N PRO A 145 13.05 0.21 -13.73
CA PRO A 145 13.43 -0.67 -12.62
C PRO A 145 14.75 -1.41 -12.84
N ASP A 146 15.12 -1.66 -14.08
CA ASP A 146 16.36 -2.33 -14.49
C ASP A 146 17.56 -1.38 -14.62
N GLY A 147 17.36 -0.07 -14.37
CA GLY A 147 18.39 0.95 -14.49
C GLY A 147 18.75 1.32 -15.94
N SER A 148 17.99 0.90 -16.94
CA SER A 148 18.25 1.15 -18.37
C SER A 148 18.07 2.62 -18.79
N GLY A 149 17.43 3.44 -17.95
CA GLY A 149 17.20 4.86 -18.21
C GLY A 149 15.89 5.36 -17.62
N GLU A 150 15.29 6.34 -18.28
CA GLU A 150 13.99 6.89 -17.92
C GLU A 150 12.89 6.26 -18.78
N LEU A 151 11.72 6.07 -18.17
CA LEU A 151 10.52 5.59 -18.87
C LEU A 151 9.98 6.66 -19.79
N VAL A 152 9.60 6.27 -20.99
CA VAL A 152 8.93 7.13 -21.98
C VAL A 152 7.55 6.59 -22.30
N ALA A 153 6.57 7.49 -22.47
CA ALA A 153 5.24 7.12 -22.92
C ALA A 153 5.25 6.87 -24.44
N ALA A 154 4.80 5.71 -24.89
CA ALA A 154 4.66 5.38 -26.29
C ALA A 154 3.27 4.80 -26.57
N ARG A 155 2.78 5.02 -27.80
CA ARG A 155 1.56 4.36 -28.27
C ARG A 155 1.93 3.10 -29.03
N GLY A 156 1.25 2.00 -28.71
CA GLY A 156 1.38 0.73 -29.40
C GLY A 156 0.03 0.20 -29.86
N ILE A 157 0.06 -0.74 -30.79
CA ILE A 157 -1.11 -1.55 -31.16
C ILE A 157 -0.86 -2.95 -30.65
N GLU A 158 -1.73 -3.45 -29.78
CA GLU A 158 -1.66 -4.83 -29.32
C GLU A 158 -2.00 -5.77 -30.46
N MET A 159 -1.06 -6.62 -30.86
CA MET A 159 -1.24 -7.60 -31.95
C MET A 159 -1.59 -8.99 -31.43
N GLY A 160 -1.40 -9.27 -30.17
CA GLY A 160 -1.71 -10.55 -29.57
C GLY A 160 -1.45 -10.55 -28.07
N HIS A 161 -2.15 -11.43 -27.39
CA HIS A 161 -2.02 -11.62 -25.95
C HIS A 161 -1.89 -13.11 -25.64
N ILE A 162 -0.92 -13.47 -24.79
CA ILE A 162 -0.71 -14.84 -24.33
C ILE A 162 -0.62 -14.83 -22.81
N PHE A 163 -1.39 -15.68 -22.17
CA PHE A 163 -1.34 -15.85 -20.73
C PHE A 163 -1.54 -17.31 -20.32
N ALA A 164 -0.94 -17.70 -19.20
CA ALA A 164 -1.12 -19.03 -18.64
C ALA A 164 -2.40 -19.07 -17.79
N LEU A 165 -3.41 -19.79 -18.28
CA LEU A 165 -4.68 -19.95 -17.57
C LEU A 165 -4.60 -20.85 -16.34
N GLY A 166 -3.54 -21.64 -16.22
CA GLY A 166 -3.44 -22.68 -15.20
C GLY A 166 -4.63 -23.67 -15.27
N ARG A 167 -5.19 -24.00 -14.13
CA ARG A 167 -6.33 -24.92 -14.00
C ARG A 167 -7.66 -24.23 -13.71
N LYS A 168 -7.67 -22.93 -13.54
CA LYS A 168 -8.84 -22.14 -13.11
C LYS A 168 -10.12 -22.48 -13.89
N TYR A 169 -10.04 -22.44 -15.20
CA TYR A 169 -11.22 -22.72 -16.05
C TYR A 169 -11.52 -24.20 -16.16
N ALA A 170 -10.50 -25.05 -16.20
CA ALA A 170 -10.69 -26.50 -16.25
C ALA A 170 -11.44 -27.01 -15.01
N GLU A 171 -11.07 -26.52 -13.83
CA GLU A 171 -11.71 -26.86 -12.56
C GLU A 171 -13.14 -26.32 -12.48
N ALA A 172 -13.33 -25.04 -12.83
CA ALA A 172 -14.64 -24.39 -12.80
C ALA A 172 -15.67 -25.04 -13.75
N LEU A 173 -15.19 -25.51 -14.91
CA LEU A 173 -16.02 -26.20 -15.92
C LEU A 173 -16.10 -27.71 -15.71
N GLY A 174 -15.42 -28.26 -14.69
CA GLY A 174 -15.43 -29.69 -14.41
C GLY A 174 -14.77 -30.55 -15.50
N LEU A 175 -13.79 -29.98 -16.24
CA LEU A 175 -13.05 -30.69 -17.26
C LEU A 175 -12.32 -31.90 -16.65
N LYS A 176 -12.55 -33.09 -17.21
CA LYS A 176 -11.88 -34.31 -16.84
C LYS A 176 -11.29 -34.98 -18.08
N VAL A 177 -10.07 -35.45 -17.97
CA VAL A 177 -9.38 -36.16 -19.04
C VAL A 177 -8.92 -37.53 -18.53
N LEU A 178 -8.85 -38.50 -19.43
CA LEU A 178 -8.25 -39.80 -19.13
C LEU A 178 -6.74 -39.71 -19.25
N ASP A 179 -6.01 -40.15 -18.24
CA ASP A 179 -4.57 -40.30 -18.30
C ASP A 179 -4.18 -41.54 -19.16
N GLN A 180 -2.88 -41.77 -19.33
CA GLN A 180 -2.36 -42.89 -20.13
C GLN A 180 -2.77 -44.29 -19.57
N ASN A 181 -3.23 -44.35 -18.33
CA ASN A 181 -3.70 -45.58 -17.67
C ASN A 181 -5.22 -45.70 -17.69
N GLY A 182 -5.93 -44.77 -18.37
CA GLY A 182 -7.38 -44.74 -18.44
C GLY A 182 -8.05 -44.20 -17.15
N LYS A 183 -7.30 -43.55 -16.25
CA LYS A 183 -7.84 -42.95 -15.04
C LYS A 183 -8.25 -41.50 -15.30
N LEU A 184 -9.45 -41.12 -14.85
CA LEU A 184 -9.93 -39.73 -14.86
C LEU A 184 -9.08 -38.87 -13.90
N GLN A 185 -8.57 -37.78 -14.43
CA GLN A 185 -7.84 -36.75 -13.72
C GLN A 185 -8.70 -35.48 -13.64
#